data_cad6e27a0fdf954d1bbd7e8fcdd81a52
#
_entry.id   cad6e27a0fdf954d1bbd7e8fcdd81a52
#
_cell.length_a   1.000
_cell.length_b   1.000
_cell.length_c   1.000
_cell.angle_alpha   90.00
_cell.angle_beta   90.00
_cell.angle_gamma   90.00
#
_symmetry.space_group_name_H-M   'P 1'
#
loop_
_entity.id
_entity.type
_entity.pdbx_description
1 polymer ?
#
loop_
_entity_poly.entity_id
_entity_poly.type
_entity_poly.pdbx_seq_one_letter_code
_entity_poly.pdbx_strand_id
1 'polypeptide(L)' 'MKEQVAAVLDKARPVLQRDGGDVELVEVSDDGVVLVRLKGACSGCPGATMTLKAVIENLLVKEVPGVTRVVGV' A
#
# COMPACT_ATOMS: atom_id res chain seq x y z
N MET A 1 0.90 11.93 -9.34
CA MET A 1 0.59 11.22 -8.08
C MET A 1 0.81 9.71 -8.18
N LYS A 2 0.34 9.07 -9.23
CA LYS A 2 0.51 7.62 -9.39
C LYS A 2 1.98 7.19 -9.38
N GLU A 3 2.83 7.93 -10.06
CA GLU A 3 4.26 7.62 -10.11
C GLU A 3 4.91 7.72 -8.74
N GLN A 4 4.54 8.73 -7.97
CA GLN A 4 5.05 8.91 -6.63
C GLN A 4 4.58 7.79 -5.71
N VAL A 5 3.32 7.40 -5.83
CA VAL A 5 2.76 6.31 -5.06
C VAL A 5 3.48 5.01 -5.39
N ALA A 6 3.70 4.74 -6.68
CA ALA A 6 4.40 3.54 -7.10
C ALA A 6 5.82 3.50 -6.54
N ALA A 7 6.53 4.63 -6.54
CA ALA A 7 7.88 4.70 -6.00
C ALA A 7 7.91 4.40 -4.49
N VAL A 8 6.93 4.91 -3.75
CA VAL A 8 6.83 4.66 -2.31
C VAL A 8 6.50 3.18 -2.05
N LEU A 9 5.58 2.62 -2.83
CA LEU A 9 5.25 1.20 -2.71
C LEU A 9 6.45 0.31 -3.01
N ASP A 10 7.28 0.68 -3.99
CA ASP A 10 8.49 -0.07 -4.29
C ASP A 10 9.46 -0.07 -3.10
N LYS A 11 9.50 1.00 -2.32
CA LYS A 11 10.30 1.04 -1.10
C LYS A 11 9.75 0.14 -0.02
N ALA A 12 8.44 -0.02 0.03
CA ALA A 12 7.79 -0.87 1.03
C ALA A 12 7.83 -2.36 0.67
N ARG A 13 7.95 -2.69 -0.62
CA ARG A 13 7.93 -4.07 -1.08
C ARG A 13 8.96 -4.98 -0.42
N PRO A 14 10.24 -4.59 -0.30
CA PRO A 14 11.22 -5.46 0.34
C PRO A 14 10.83 -5.89 1.75
N VAL A 15 10.21 -4.99 2.50
CA VAL A 15 9.74 -5.28 3.85
C VAL A 15 8.63 -6.32 3.82
N LEU A 16 7.68 -6.17 2.89
CA LEU A 16 6.57 -7.10 2.74
C LEU A 16 7.04 -8.46 2.21
N GLN A 17 7.95 -8.45 1.25
CA GLN A 17 8.48 -9.68 0.65
C GLN A 17 9.26 -10.50 1.66
N ARG A 18 9.90 -9.84 2.63
CA ARG A 18 10.62 -10.54 3.70
C ARG A 18 9.67 -11.44 4.49
N ASP A 19 8.42 -11.02 4.64
CA ASP A 19 7.41 -11.77 5.38
C ASP A 19 6.59 -12.69 4.46
N GLY A 20 7.00 -12.81 3.21
CA GLY A 20 6.31 -13.66 2.24
C GLY A 20 5.13 -13.02 1.55
N GLY A 21 4.95 -11.71 1.72
CA GLY A 21 3.86 -10.97 1.09
C GLY A 21 4.34 -10.01 0.03
N ASP A 22 3.40 -9.31 -0.59
CA ASP A 22 3.70 -8.27 -1.57
C ASP A 22 2.51 -7.33 -1.68
N VAL A 23 2.71 -6.20 -2.33
CA VAL A 23 1.66 -5.23 -2.59
C VAL A 23 1.71 -4.79 -4.04
N GLU A 24 0.56 -4.65 -4.66
CA GLU A 24 0.44 -4.19 -6.03
C GLU A 24 -0.42 -2.94 -6.07
N LEU A 25 0.03 -1.93 -6.81
CA LEU A 25 -0.75 -0.73 -7.03
C LEU A 25 -1.81 -1.03 -8.10
N VAL A 26 -3.07 -0.85 -7.74
CA VAL A 26 -4.19 -1.06 -8.66
C VAL A 26 -4.55 0.26 -9.33
N GLU A 27 -4.81 1.30 -8.54
CA GLU A 27 -5.23 2.58 -9.08
C GLU A 27 -5.03 3.69 -8.04
N VAL A 28 -4.92 4.91 -8.53
CA VAL A 28 -4.92 6.10 -7.70
C VAL A 28 -6.02 7.02 -8.20
N SER A 29 -6.94 7.34 -7.32
CA SER A 29 -8.07 8.20 -7.64
C SER A 29 -7.69 9.67 -7.52
N ASP A 30 -8.43 10.54 -8.19
CA ASP A 30 -8.22 11.98 -8.12
C ASP A 30 -8.48 12.54 -6.72
N ASP A 31 -9.24 11.81 -5.92
CA ASP A 31 -9.55 12.20 -4.54
C ASP A 31 -8.41 11.89 -3.58
N GLY A 32 -7.34 11.28 -4.06
CA GLY A 32 -6.23 10.88 -3.22
C GLY A 32 -6.39 9.49 -2.60
N VAL A 33 -7.35 8.72 -3.07
CA VAL A 33 -7.54 7.34 -2.62
C VAL A 33 -6.66 6.41 -3.44
N VAL A 34 -5.84 5.63 -2.77
CA VAL A 34 -4.94 4.68 -3.42
C VAL A 34 -5.52 3.28 -3.25
N LEU A 35 -5.73 2.59 -4.37
CA LEU A 35 -6.20 1.22 -4.37
C LEU A 35 -5.01 0.28 -4.53
N VAL A 36 -4.86 -0.63 -3.60
CA VAL A 36 -3.76 -1.60 -3.60
C VAL A 36 -4.31 -3.00 -3.43
N ARG A 37 -3.56 -3.97 -3.91
CA ARG A 37 -3.88 -5.38 -3.72
C ARG A 37 -2.73 -6.03 -2.96
N LEU A 38 -3.04 -6.61 -1.81
CA LEU A 38 -2.07 -7.35 -1.03
C LEU A 38 -2.02 -8.80 -1.51
N LYS A 39 -0.83 -9.36 -1.60
CA LYS A 39 -0.60 -10.71 -2.11
C LYS A 39 0.18 -11.54 -1.11
N GLY A 40 0.16 -12.85 -1.30
CA GLY A 40 0.93 -13.79 -0.49
C GLY A 40 0.43 -13.85 0.94
N ALA A 41 1.35 -13.92 1.89
CA ALA A 41 1.03 -14.04 3.31
C ALA A 41 0.20 -12.87 3.81
N CYS A 42 0.32 -11.70 3.17
CA CYS A 42 -0.43 -10.51 3.57
C CYS A 42 -1.92 -10.62 3.29
N SER A 43 -2.32 -11.42 2.31
CA SER A 43 -3.73 -11.55 1.93
C SER A 43 -4.48 -12.60 2.76
N GLY A 44 -3.76 -13.48 3.44
CA GLY A 44 -4.35 -14.60 4.16
C GLY A 44 -4.62 -14.36 5.64
N CYS A 45 -4.16 -13.26 6.19
CA CYS A 45 -4.28 -12.98 7.62
C CYS A 45 -4.95 -11.62 7.82
N PRO A 46 -6.24 -11.58 8.22
CA PRO A 46 -6.97 -10.32 8.35
C PRO A 46 -6.29 -9.28 9.25
N GLY A 47 -5.77 -9.71 10.38
CA GLY A 47 -5.08 -8.83 11.31
C GLY A 47 -3.82 -8.24 10.71
N ALA A 48 -3.01 -9.07 10.07
CA ALA A 48 -1.78 -8.63 9.42
C ALA A 48 -2.08 -7.70 8.23
N THR A 49 -3.14 -8.02 7.49
CA THR A 49 -3.57 -7.19 6.36
C THR A 49 -3.94 -5.79 6.83
N MET A 50 -4.68 -5.67 7.91
CA MET A 50 -5.06 -4.37 8.45
C MET A 50 -3.84 -3.59 8.93
N THR A 51 -2.91 -4.24 9.60
CA THR A 51 -1.69 -3.60 10.09
C THR A 51 -0.84 -3.09 8.93
N LEU A 52 -0.64 -3.92 7.91
CA LEU A 52 0.14 -3.54 6.74
C LEU A 52 -0.52 -2.41 5.97
N LYS A 53 -1.84 -2.46 5.84
CA LYS A 53 -2.58 -1.39 5.19
C LYS A 53 -2.39 -0.06 5.92
N ALA A 54 -2.44 -0.08 7.24
CA ALA A 54 -2.24 1.13 8.03
C ALA A 54 -0.82 1.69 7.86
N VAL A 55 0.18 0.82 7.85
CA VAL A 55 1.57 1.22 7.64
C VAL A 55 1.74 1.84 6.26
N ILE A 56 1.20 1.20 5.23
CA ILE A 56 1.27 1.70 3.86
C ILE A 56 0.55 3.03 3.74
N GLU A 57 -0.63 3.14 4.33
CA GLU A 57 -1.41 4.38 4.32
C GLU A 57 -0.63 5.53 4.96
N ASN A 58 -0.08 5.31 6.14
CA ASN A 58 0.70 6.32 6.83
C ASN A 58 1.92 6.74 6.02
N LEU A 59 2.59 5.79 5.42
CA LEU A 59 3.77 6.06 4.60
C LEU A 59 3.40 6.89 3.37
N LEU A 60 2.33 6.52 2.67
CA LEU A 60 1.89 7.24 1.48
C LEU A 60 1.39 8.63 1.80
N VAL A 61 0.60 8.78 2.85
CA VAL A 61 0.09 10.09 3.25
C VAL A 61 1.25 11.01 3.63
N LYS A 62 2.27 10.46 4.27
CA LYS A 62 3.43 11.24 4.69
C LYS A 62 4.32 11.62 3.51
N GLU A 63 4.57 10.70 2.58
CA GLU A 63 5.54 10.92 1.51
C GLU A 63 4.93 11.47 0.22
N VAL A 64 3.65 11.24 -0.01
CA VAL A 64 2.97 11.70 -1.22
C VAL A 64 1.87 12.67 -0.84
N PRO A 65 2.12 13.99 -0.98
CA PRO A 65 1.07 14.98 -0.70
C PRO A 65 -0.11 14.74 -1.64
N GLY A 66 -1.30 14.75 -1.09
CA GLY A 66 -2.51 14.52 -1.87
C GLY A 66 -3.13 13.15 -1.65
N VAL A 67 -2.36 12.19 -1.12
CA VAL A 67 -2.93 10.90 -0.73
C VAL A 67 -3.72 11.10 0.57
N THR A 68 -4.99 10.68 0.55
CA THR A 68 -5.86 10.82 1.71
C THR A 68 -6.06 9.50 2.43
N ARG A 69 -6.10 8.39 1.68
CA ARG A 69 -6.23 7.06 2.29
C ARG A 69 -5.82 5.97 1.30
N VAL A 70 -5.68 4.78 1.84
CA VAL A 70 -5.36 3.57 1.05
C VAL A 70 -6.45 2.54 1.30
N VAL A 71 -6.91 1.91 0.24
CA VAL A 71 -7.94 0.88 0.30
C VAL A 71 -7.40 -0.41 -0.31
N GLY A 72 -7.61 -1.52 0.39
CA GLY A 72 -7.27 -2.84 -0.13
C GLY A 72 -8.40 -3.40 -0.99
N VAL A 73 -8.04 -3.97 -2.12
CA VAL A 73 -9.01 -4.60 -3.01
C VAL A 73 -8.67 -6.06 -3.28
#